data_35dbac3136b42240804c62bc2ac7ee65
#
_entry.id   35dbac3136b42240804c62bc2ac7ee65
#
_cell.length_a   1.000
_cell.length_b   1.000
_cell.length_c   1.000
_cell.angle_alpha   90.00
_cell.angle_beta   90.00
_cell.angle_gamma   90.00
#
_symmetry.space_group_name_H-M   'P 1'
#
loop_
_entity.id
_entity.type
_entity.pdbx_description
1 polymer ?
#
loop_
_entity_poly.entity_id
_entity_poly.type
_entity_poly.pdbx_seq_one_letter_code
_entity_poly.pdbx_strand_id
1 'polypeptide(L)'
;MRPSSRAFGPSGLFSIPSRISSISTSAARCFSTTSPTSNWLVPKAAEKSKSSKGRPHMATGGSSRGTTVVWGDYGLRMVDHDRRMPASSLKIGFEAIQRRLRGMNYKLYPRVSANIGVYTSGNEMRMGKGKGKFDYWAARVGVSRVIFELKGDIHEKVAREAFRLAAHKMPGT
;
A
#
# COMPACT_ATOMS: atom_id res chain seq x y z
N MET A 1 46.26 31.76 -51.34
CA MET A 1 46.27 33.22 -51.38
C MET A 1 45.78 33.86 -50.12
N ARG A 2 46.64 34.41 -49.31
CA ARG A 2 46.38 35.51 -48.36
C ARG A 2 46.42 36.81 -49.20
N PRO A 3 45.93 37.96 -48.70
CA PRO A 3 45.88 38.54 -47.36
C PRO A 3 44.53 39.26 -47.08
N SER A 4 44.21 40.07 -46.05
CA SER A 4 44.99 41.03 -45.30
C SER A 4 44.24 41.51 -44.11
N SER A 5 45.00 41.83 -43.11
CA SER A 5 44.77 42.57 -41.91
C SER A 5 44.05 43.92 -42.07
N ARG A 6 43.24 44.30 -41.04
CA ARG A 6 43.24 45.69 -40.51
C ARG A 6 42.79 45.71 -39.03
N ALA A 7 43.71 46.21 -38.24
CA ALA A 7 43.51 46.67 -36.89
C ALA A 7 43.01 48.13 -36.88
N PHE A 8 42.44 48.55 -35.77
CA PHE A 8 42.36 49.89 -35.13
C PHE A 8 41.16 49.87 -34.19
N GLY A 9 41.18 50.10 -32.94
CA GLY A 9 41.90 50.92 -32.03
C GLY A 9 40.86 51.62 -31.10
N PRO A 10 41.25 52.28 -30.02
CA PRO A 10 40.67 51.94 -28.67
C PRO A 10 39.67 53.01 -28.16
N SER A 11 39.33 52.81 -26.88
CA SER A 11 38.74 53.81 -25.96
C SER A 11 37.22 54.00 -25.92
N GLY A 12 36.73 53.65 -24.77
CA GLY A 12 35.41 53.95 -24.31
C GLY A 12 35.18 53.40 -22.92
N LEU A 13 35.76 54.06 -21.91
CA LEU A 13 35.43 53.85 -20.49
C LEU A 13 33.95 54.20 -20.27
N PHE A 14 33.11 53.19 -20.14
CA PHE A 14 31.77 53.39 -19.62
C PHE A 14 31.71 52.84 -18.18
N SER A 15 31.64 53.79 -17.29
CA SER A 15 31.35 53.62 -15.86
C SER A 15 29.98 53.00 -15.68
N ILE A 16 29.96 51.80 -15.13
CA ILE A 16 28.69 51.09 -14.78
C ILE A 16 28.34 51.48 -13.35
N PRO A 17 27.17 52.11 -13.06
CA PRO A 17 26.74 52.32 -11.71
C PRO A 17 26.32 50.98 -11.09
N SER A 18 26.93 50.64 -9.98
CA SER A 18 26.59 49.51 -9.13
C SER A 18 25.20 49.74 -8.48
N ARG A 19 24.16 49.26 -9.11
CA ARG A 19 22.87 49.09 -8.44
C ARG A 19 22.80 47.70 -7.90
N ILE A 20 23.16 47.53 -6.63
CA ILE A 20 22.82 46.33 -5.88
C ILE A 20 21.32 46.33 -5.64
N SER A 21 20.60 45.68 -6.54
CA SER A 21 19.22 45.33 -6.26
C SER A 21 19.22 44.17 -5.28
N SER A 22 18.77 44.43 -4.06
CA SER A 22 18.47 43.41 -3.08
C SER A 22 17.48 42.39 -3.70
N ILE A 23 17.98 41.24 -4.08
CA ILE A 23 17.15 40.10 -4.45
C ILE A 23 16.51 39.61 -3.15
N SER A 24 15.25 39.98 -2.94
CA SER A 24 14.44 39.33 -1.92
C SER A 24 14.31 37.87 -2.30
N THR A 25 15.09 37.01 -1.65
CA THR A 25 14.89 35.58 -1.67
C THR A 25 13.55 35.27 -1.00
N SER A 26 12.49 35.24 -1.82
CA SER A 26 11.25 34.63 -1.40
C SER A 26 11.57 33.18 -1.06
N ALA A 27 11.53 32.86 0.23
CA ALA A 27 11.68 31.49 0.69
C ALA A 27 10.60 30.64 0.01
N ALA A 28 11.01 29.90 -1.03
CA ALA A 28 10.16 28.91 -1.64
C ALA A 28 9.81 27.91 -0.55
N ARG A 29 8.56 27.95 -0.08
CA ARG A 29 8.03 26.91 0.81
C ARG A 29 8.03 25.62 0.01
N CYS A 30 9.05 24.78 0.26
CA CYS A 30 9.04 23.42 -0.22
C CYS A 30 7.83 22.72 0.42
N PHE A 31 6.76 22.57 -0.34
CA PHE A 31 5.73 21.63 0.02
C PHE A 31 6.35 20.24 -0.05
N SER A 32 6.72 19.70 1.08
CA SER A 32 7.05 18.32 1.24
C SER A 32 5.77 17.52 0.90
N THR A 33 5.65 17.11 -0.34
CA THR A 33 4.68 16.08 -0.73
C THR A 33 5.19 14.76 -0.16
N THR A 34 4.93 14.51 1.11
CA THR A 34 4.99 13.16 1.64
C THR A 34 4.08 12.31 0.79
N SER A 35 4.67 11.43 -0.02
CA SER A 35 3.90 10.46 -0.79
C SER A 35 2.98 9.73 0.18
N PRO A 36 1.67 9.64 -0.11
CA PRO A 36 0.74 8.99 0.81
C PRO A 36 1.24 7.59 1.10
N THR A 37 1.47 7.31 2.37
CA THR A 37 1.89 5.99 2.84
C THR A 37 0.93 4.96 2.28
N SER A 38 1.46 4.02 1.52
CA SER A 38 0.68 2.97 0.88
C SER A 38 -0.05 2.17 1.95
N ASN A 39 -1.36 2.37 2.07
CA ASN A 39 -2.18 1.60 2.99
C ASN A 39 -2.46 0.24 2.35
N TRP A 40 -2.10 -0.86 3.02
CA TRP A 40 -2.34 -2.21 2.54
C TRP A 40 -3.82 -2.61 2.51
N LEU A 41 -4.69 -1.85 3.17
CA LEU A 41 -6.15 -2.05 3.21
C LEU A 41 -6.90 -1.30 2.11
N VAL A 42 -6.26 -0.34 1.45
CA VAL A 42 -6.86 0.45 0.37
C VAL A 42 -5.81 0.63 -0.73
N PRO A 43 -6.11 0.31 -1.99
CA PRO A 43 -5.17 0.52 -3.09
C PRO A 43 -4.88 2.00 -3.30
N LYS A 44 -3.67 2.33 -3.79
CA LYS A 44 -3.24 3.71 -4.07
C LYS A 44 -4.09 4.42 -5.12
N ALA A 45 -4.50 3.68 -6.13
CA ALA A 45 -5.41 4.19 -7.15
C ALA A 45 -6.85 3.96 -6.71
N ALA A 46 -7.59 5.04 -6.50
CA ALA A 46 -9.03 4.95 -6.38
C ALA A 46 -9.57 4.31 -7.67
N GLU A 47 -10.52 3.39 -7.55
CA GLU A 47 -11.12 2.73 -8.69
C GLU A 47 -11.94 3.75 -9.49
N LYS A 48 -11.35 4.30 -10.55
CA LYS A 48 -11.98 5.30 -11.42
C LYS A 48 -13.11 4.70 -12.27
N SER A 49 -13.03 3.41 -12.57
CA SER A 49 -14.03 2.67 -13.33
C SER A 49 -14.36 1.35 -12.65
N LYS A 50 -15.60 0.91 -12.79
CA LYS A 50 -16.00 -0.39 -12.28
C LYS A 50 -15.28 -1.50 -13.06
N SER A 51 -14.69 -2.47 -12.36
CA SER A 51 -14.09 -3.65 -12.98
C SER A 51 -15.15 -4.45 -13.77
N SER A 52 -14.71 -5.26 -14.74
CA SER A 52 -15.59 -6.16 -15.52
C SER A 52 -16.41 -7.08 -14.61
N LYS A 53 -17.51 -7.65 -15.16
CA LYS A 53 -18.28 -8.69 -14.48
C LYS A 53 -17.40 -9.90 -14.16
N GLY A 54 -17.70 -10.59 -13.09
CA GLY A 54 -17.02 -11.80 -12.67
C GLY A 54 -16.47 -11.71 -11.24
N ARG A 55 -15.94 -12.81 -10.76
CA ARG A 55 -15.25 -12.90 -9.48
C ARG A 55 -13.78 -13.17 -9.74
N PRO A 56 -12.85 -12.35 -9.21
CA PRO A 56 -11.44 -12.68 -9.29
C PRO A 56 -11.18 -13.97 -8.51
N HIS A 57 -10.55 -14.93 -9.17
CA HIS A 57 -10.19 -16.22 -8.60
C HIS A 57 -8.68 -16.28 -8.37
N MET A 58 -8.26 -17.11 -7.42
CA MET A 58 -6.88 -17.54 -7.33
C MET A 58 -6.60 -18.57 -8.42
N ALA A 59 -5.34 -18.70 -8.81
CA ALA A 59 -4.93 -19.74 -9.77
C ALA A 59 -5.29 -21.13 -9.23
N THR A 60 -6.00 -21.91 -10.02
CA THR A 60 -6.49 -23.25 -9.62
C THR A 60 -5.39 -24.30 -9.48
N GLY A 61 -4.23 -24.11 -10.09
CA GLY A 61 -3.09 -25.03 -9.97
C GLY A 61 -2.31 -24.90 -8.66
N GLY A 62 -2.73 -24.02 -7.76
CA GLY A 62 -1.96 -23.69 -6.57
C GLY A 62 -0.77 -22.77 -6.86
N SER A 63 -0.18 -22.24 -5.83
CA SER A 63 1.03 -21.40 -5.91
C SER A 63 1.79 -21.48 -4.61
N SER A 64 3.09 -21.70 -4.68
CA SER A 64 3.98 -21.63 -3.52
C SER A 64 4.30 -20.19 -3.09
N ARG A 65 3.89 -19.18 -3.87
CA ARG A 65 4.15 -17.78 -3.55
C ARG A 65 3.37 -17.33 -2.31
N GLY A 66 4.10 -16.88 -1.29
CA GLY A 66 3.50 -16.35 -0.06
C GLY A 66 3.01 -17.44 0.91
N THR A 67 3.45 -18.69 0.76
CA THR A 67 3.15 -19.79 1.67
C THR A 67 4.18 -19.96 2.78
N THR A 68 5.34 -19.34 2.62
CA THR A 68 6.45 -19.39 3.58
C THR A 68 6.59 -18.06 4.32
N VAL A 69 7.03 -18.12 5.56
CA VAL A 69 7.42 -16.97 6.37
C VAL A 69 8.76 -16.45 5.84
N VAL A 70 8.88 -15.17 5.58
CA VAL A 70 10.07 -14.54 4.97
C VAL A 70 10.70 -13.49 5.89
N TRP A 71 9.90 -12.66 6.53
CA TRP A 71 10.39 -11.53 7.32
C TRP A 71 10.26 -11.73 8.82
N GLY A 72 9.43 -12.66 9.25
CA GLY A 72 9.14 -12.94 10.65
C GLY A 72 9.63 -14.31 11.09
N ASP A 73 9.44 -14.60 12.36
CA ASP A 73 9.72 -15.89 12.99
C ASP A 73 8.44 -16.73 13.08
N TYR A 74 7.30 -16.05 13.21
CA TYR A 74 5.97 -16.66 13.30
C TYR A 74 5.05 -16.14 12.22
N GLY A 75 4.13 -16.97 11.72
CA GLY A 75 3.17 -16.56 10.71
C GLY A 75 1.79 -17.19 10.90
N LEU A 76 0.75 -16.42 10.57
CA LEU A 76 -0.62 -16.91 10.49
C LEU A 76 -0.95 -17.27 9.04
N ARG A 77 -1.26 -18.54 8.79
CA ARG A 77 -1.52 -19.11 7.47
C ARG A 77 -2.97 -19.54 7.33
N MET A 78 -3.53 -19.34 6.14
CA MET A 78 -4.85 -19.87 5.77
C MET A 78 -4.75 -21.38 5.50
N VAL A 79 -5.56 -22.17 6.17
CA VAL A 79 -5.61 -23.63 5.95
C VAL A 79 -6.81 -24.04 5.11
N ASP A 80 -7.92 -23.34 5.27
CA ASP A 80 -9.15 -23.57 4.53
C ASP A 80 -9.01 -23.20 3.04
N HIS A 81 -10.04 -23.45 2.25
CA HIS A 81 -10.08 -23.10 0.83
C HIS A 81 -9.94 -21.57 0.61
N ASP A 82 -9.65 -21.19 -0.61
CA ASP A 82 -9.46 -19.78 -0.96
C ASP A 82 -10.69 -18.93 -0.61
N ARG A 83 -10.45 -17.80 0.04
CA ARG A 83 -11.50 -16.90 0.48
C ARG A 83 -11.21 -15.44 0.11
N ARG A 84 -12.28 -14.70 -0.02
CA ARG A 84 -12.21 -13.24 -0.15
C ARG A 84 -12.44 -12.62 1.22
N MET A 85 -11.39 -12.04 1.79
CA MET A 85 -11.42 -11.41 3.11
C MET A 85 -11.68 -9.91 2.99
N PRO A 86 -12.70 -9.35 3.66
CA PRO A 86 -12.93 -7.91 3.74
C PRO A 86 -11.75 -7.19 4.40
N ALA A 87 -11.45 -5.97 3.95
CA ALA A 87 -10.42 -5.13 4.56
C ALA A 87 -10.70 -4.85 6.05
N SER A 88 -11.98 -4.72 6.43
CA SER A 88 -12.40 -4.54 7.83
C SER A 88 -11.98 -5.72 8.71
N SER A 89 -12.20 -6.96 8.27
CA SER A 89 -11.80 -8.15 9.02
C SER A 89 -10.28 -8.26 9.15
N LEU A 90 -9.53 -7.95 8.09
CA LEU A 90 -8.07 -7.89 8.13
C LEU A 90 -7.56 -6.85 9.12
N LYS A 91 -8.19 -5.67 9.15
CA LYS A 91 -7.87 -4.61 10.10
C LYS A 91 -8.10 -5.06 11.54
N ILE A 92 -9.27 -5.64 11.84
CA ILE A 92 -9.61 -6.13 13.17
C ILE A 92 -8.64 -7.24 13.62
N GLY A 93 -8.29 -8.16 12.72
CA GLY A 93 -7.29 -9.20 13.01
C GLY A 93 -5.91 -8.61 13.33
N PHE A 94 -5.47 -7.63 12.56
CA PHE A 94 -4.21 -6.92 12.79
C PHE A 94 -4.20 -6.20 14.15
N GLU A 95 -5.26 -5.47 14.47
CA GLU A 95 -5.42 -4.79 15.75
C GLU A 95 -5.50 -5.76 16.94
N ALA A 96 -6.10 -6.95 16.77
CA ALA A 96 -6.15 -7.96 17.81
C ALA A 96 -4.75 -8.46 18.19
N ILE A 97 -3.88 -8.67 17.21
CA ILE A 97 -2.46 -9.02 17.44
C ILE A 97 -1.76 -7.89 18.18
N GLN A 98 -1.91 -6.65 17.72
CA GLN A 98 -1.29 -5.48 18.34
C GLN A 98 -1.71 -5.30 19.81
N ARG A 99 -2.99 -5.48 20.09
CA ARG A 99 -3.52 -5.37 21.47
C ARG A 99 -2.94 -6.43 22.40
N ARG A 100 -2.81 -7.68 21.91
CA ARG A 100 -2.23 -8.77 22.71
C ARG A 100 -0.75 -8.62 22.99
N LEU A 101 -0.01 -8.05 22.02
CA LEU A 101 1.44 -7.84 22.09
C LEU A 101 1.83 -6.47 22.65
N ARG A 102 0.90 -5.72 23.16
CA ARG A 102 1.15 -4.37 23.70
C ARG A 102 2.21 -4.42 24.81
N GLY A 103 3.22 -3.55 24.72
CA GLY A 103 4.34 -3.49 25.65
C GLY A 103 5.51 -4.43 25.34
N MET A 104 5.41 -5.27 24.30
CA MET A 104 6.49 -6.11 23.82
C MET A 104 7.22 -5.47 22.63
N ASN A 105 8.46 -5.86 22.40
CA ASN A 105 9.23 -5.40 21.23
C ASN A 105 8.98 -6.35 20.05
N TYR A 106 8.16 -5.90 19.08
CA TYR A 106 7.80 -6.70 17.91
C TYR A 106 7.61 -5.87 16.64
N LYS A 107 7.67 -6.56 15.50
CA LYS A 107 7.28 -6.02 14.20
C LYS A 107 6.24 -6.96 13.58
N LEU A 108 5.12 -6.39 13.14
CA LEU A 108 4.04 -7.11 12.50
C LEU A 108 3.96 -6.74 11.01
N TYR A 109 4.08 -7.73 10.15
CA TYR A 109 4.08 -7.56 8.69
C TYR A 109 2.80 -8.12 8.08
N PRO A 110 1.96 -7.28 7.45
CA PRO A 110 0.85 -7.76 6.63
C PRO A 110 1.40 -8.30 5.29
N ARG A 111 1.05 -9.54 4.96
CA ARG A 111 1.48 -10.22 3.72
C ARG A 111 0.43 -10.18 2.62
N VAL A 112 -0.74 -9.66 2.92
CA VAL A 112 -1.89 -9.59 2.03
C VAL A 112 -2.38 -8.16 1.94
N SER A 113 -2.73 -7.71 0.73
CA SER A 113 -3.30 -6.38 0.49
C SER A 113 -4.71 -6.50 -0.05
N ALA A 114 -5.60 -5.63 0.42
CA ALA A 114 -6.96 -5.53 -0.06
C ALA A 114 -7.00 -4.64 -1.33
N ASN A 115 -7.02 -5.29 -2.49
CA ASN A 115 -6.98 -4.64 -3.80
C ASN A 115 -8.16 -4.96 -4.70
N ILE A 116 -9.14 -5.74 -4.22
CA ILE A 116 -10.32 -6.14 -4.96
C ILE A 116 -11.50 -5.34 -4.49
N GLY A 117 -12.11 -4.55 -5.38
CA GLY A 117 -13.35 -3.84 -5.09
C GLY A 117 -14.55 -4.79 -5.12
N VAL A 118 -15.34 -4.78 -4.07
CA VAL A 118 -16.60 -5.51 -3.98
C VAL A 118 -17.74 -4.57 -4.27
N TYR A 119 -18.64 -5.00 -5.15
CA TYR A 119 -19.81 -4.25 -5.59
C TYR A 119 -21.06 -5.01 -5.21
N THR A 120 -22.00 -4.34 -4.57
CA THR A 120 -23.30 -4.90 -4.20
C THR A 120 -24.42 -4.20 -4.96
N SER A 121 -25.38 -4.97 -5.49
CA SER A 121 -26.63 -4.45 -6.02
C SER A 121 -27.66 -4.40 -4.90
N GLY A 122 -28.62 -3.45 -4.98
CA GLY A 122 -29.73 -3.39 -4.03
C GLY A 122 -30.61 -4.65 -4.09
N ASN A 123 -31.01 -5.16 -2.95
CA ASN A 123 -31.80 -6.40 -2.85
C ASN A 123 -33.24 -6.22 -3.37
N GLU A 124 -33.75 -5.00 -3.39
CA GLU A 124 -35.13 -4.66 -3.81
C GLU A 124 -35.27 -4.35 -5.31
N MET A 125 -34.17 -4.39 -6.05
CA MET A 125 -34.18 -4.07 -7.49
C MET A 125 -34.33 -5.34 -8.33
N ARG A 126 -35.13 -5.24 -9.38
CA ARG A 126 -35.24 -6.29 -10.41
C ARG A 126 -33.88 -6.55 -11.05
N MET A 127 -33.70 -7.76 -11.60
CA MET A 127 -32.47 -8.12 -12.33
C MET A 127 -32.21 -7.17 -13.50
N GLY A 128 -30.93 -6.93 -13.81
CA GLY A 128 -30.49 -6.01 -14.85
C GLY A 128 -29.88 -4.71 -14.28
N LYS A 129 -29.91 -3.63 -15.05
CA LYS A 129 -29.39 -2.28 -14.69
C LYS A 129 -27.90 -2.19 -14.32
N GLY A 130 -27.11 -3.16 -14.82
CA GLY A 130 -25.65 -3.11 -14.72
C GLY A 130 -25.08 -3.54 -13.38
N LYS A 131 -23.84 -3.13 -13.11
CA LYS A 131 -23.07 -3.45 -11.90
C LYS A 131 -23.46 -2.52 -10.75
N GLY A 132 -23.62 -3.08 -9.56
CA GLY A 132 -23.96 -2.34 -8.34
C GLY A 132 -22.97 -1.23 -7.96
N LYS A 133 -23.19 -0.60 -6.82
CA LYS A 133 -22.30 0.40 -6.26
C LYS A 133 -21.11 -0.28 -5.56
N PHE A 134 -20.00 0.45 -5.44
CA PHE A 134 -18.87 0.03 -4.61
C PHE A 134 -19.32 -0.08 -3.14
N ASP A 135 -18.90 -1.14 -2.50
CA ASP A 135 -19.21 -1.41 -1.09
C ASP A 135 -17.93 -1.37 -0.24
N TYR A 136 -17.01 -2.32 -0.44
CA TYR A 136 -15.76 -2.37 0.33
C TYR A 136 -14.61 -2.98 -0.46
N TRP A 137 -13.42 -2.79 0.04
CA TRP A 137 -12.21 -3.45 -0.44
C TRP A 137 -12.04 -4.82 0.19
N ALA A 138 -11.58 -5.78 -0.59
CA ALA A 138 -11.30 -7.13 -0.13
C ALA A 138 -9.96 -7.64 -0.68
N ALA A 139 -9.40 -8.62 0.01
CA ALA A 139 -8.24 -9.38 -0.44
C ALA A 139 -8.64 -10.80 -0.79
N ARG A 140 -8.10 -11.34 -1.87
CA ARG A 140 -8.22 -12.75 -2.20
C ARG A 140 -7.07 -13.51 -1.58
N VAL A 141 -7.38 -14.36 -0.61
CA VAL A 141 -6.39 -15.18 0.10
C VAL A 141 -6.53 -16.62 -0.40
N GLY A 142 -5.45 -17.15 -0.95
CA GLY A 142 -5.39 -18.54 -1.40
C GLY A 142 -5.08 -19.48 -0.24
N VAL A 143 -5.28 -20.78 -0.50
CA VAL A 143 -4.89 -21.86 0.42
C VAL A 143 -3.41 -21.77 0.77
N SER A 144 -3.06 -22.05 1.99
CA SER A 144 -1.69 -22.01 2.54
C SER A 144 -1.01 -20.65 2.53
N ARG A 145 -1.70 -19.59 2.12
CA ARG A 145 -1.09 -18.25 2.09
C ARG A 145 -0.96 -17.66 3.49
N VAL A 146 0.23 -17.12 3.78
CA VAL A 146 0.50 -16.39 5.01
C VAL A 146 -0.19 -15.03 4.94
N ILE A 147 -0.95 -14.69 5.98
CA ILE A 147 -1.69 -13.42 6.10
C ILE A 147 -0.90 -12.40 6.87
N PHE A 148 -0.37 -12.78 8.02
CA PHE A 148 0.44 -11.94 8.91
C PHE A 148 1.73 -12.67 9.28
N GLU A 149 2.82 -11.91 9.40
CA GLU A 149 4.08 -12.38 9.97
C GLU A 149 4.45 -11.53 11.17
N LEU A 150 4.98 -12.17 12.19
CA LEU A 150 5.42 -11.55 13.42
C LEU A 150 6.92 -11.81 13.60
N LYS A 151 7.67 -10.74 13.84
CA LYS A 151 9.08 -10.79 14.19
C LYS A 151 9.29 -10.09 15.53
N GLY A 152 10.11 -10.69 16.38
CA GLY A 152 10.50 -10.10 17.66
C GLY A 152 10.82 -11.15 18.69
N ASP A 153 11.42 -10.69 19.79
CA ASP A 153 11.73 -11.54 20.93
C ASP A 153 10.47 -11.78 21.77
N ILE A 154 9.66 -12.75 21.31
CA ILE A 154 8.37 -13.08 21.89
C ILE A 154 8.29 -14.57 22.13
N HIS A 155 7.87 -14.97 23.33
CA HIS A 155 7.67 -16.36 23.64
C HIS A 155 6.58 -16.99 22.75
N GLU A 156 6.83 -18.18 22.23
CA GLU A 156 5.96 -18.88 21.28
C GLU A 156 4.50 -18.97 21.74
N LYS A 157 4.26 -19.26 23.02
CA LYS A 157 2.89 -19.35 23.58
C LYS A 157 2.11 -18.05 23.41
N VAL A 158 2.77 -16.90 23.62
CA VAL A 158 2.16 -15.58 23.47
C VAL A 158 1.87 -15.28 22.00
N ALA A 159 2.80 -15.60 21.10
CA ALA A 159 2.61 -15.46 19.67
C ALA A 159 1.44 -16.33 19.16
N ARG A 160 1.37 -17.58 19.59
CA ARG A 160 0.26 -18.51 19.25
C ARG A 160 -1.09 -17.96 19.73
N GLU A 161 -1.15 -17.44 20.95
CA GLU A 161 -2.39 -16.85 21.47
C GLU A 161 -2.80 -15.61 20.71
N ALA A 162 -1.86 -14.72 20.38
CA ALA A 162 -2.14 -13.53 19.60
C ALA A 162 -2.72 -13.89 18.21
N PHE A 163 -2.14 -14.87 17.54
CA PHE A 163 -2.65 -15.36 16.25
C PHE A 163 -4.00 -16.07 16.38
N ARG A 164 -4.24 -16.83 17.45
CA ARG A 164 -5.53 -17.45 17.72
C ARG A 164 -6.63 -16.40 17.86
N LEU A 165 -6.38 -15.34 18.61
CA LEU A 165 -7.34 -14.23 18.77
C LEU A 165 -7.61 -13.51 17.44
N ALA A 166 -6.59 -13.34 16.60
CA ALA A 166 -6.76 -12.76 15.28
C ALA A 166 -7.54 -13.68 14.33
N ALA A 167 -7.26 -14.97 14.34
CA ALA A 167 -7.95 -15.95 13.52
C ALA A 167 -9.46 -15.96 13.76
N HIS A 168 -9.89 -15.88 15.03
CA HIS A 168 -11.33 -15.78 15.38
C HIS A 168 -12.03 -14.53 14.87
N LYS A 169 -11.29 -13.51 14.43
CA LYS A 169 -11.84 -12.26 13.85
C LYS A 169 -11.87 -12.26 12.32
N MET A 170 -11.30 -13.28 11.72
CA MET A 170 -11.24 -13.41 10.26
C MET A 170 -12.09 -14.57 9.78
N PRO A 171 -12.65 -14.50 8.56
CA PRO A 171 -13.39 -15.61 7.99
C PRO A 171 -12.43 -16.73 7.53
N GLY A 172 -12.73 -17.97 7.89
CA GLY A 172 -11.94 -19.16 7.58
C GLY A 172 -11.09 -19.64 8.75
N THR A 173 -10.44 -20.74 8.56
CA THR A 173 -9.52 -21.40 9.51
C THR A 173 -8.15 -21.64 8.90
#